data_25e5f46c10fc783aa073058dea2e0db3
#
_entry.id   25e5f46c10fc783aa073058dea2e0db3
#
_cell.length_a   1.000
_cell.length_b   1.000
_cell.length_c   1.000
_cell.angle_alpha   90.00
_cell.angle_beta   90.00
_cell.angle_gamma   90.00
#
_symmetry.space_group_name_H-M   'P 1'
#
loop_
_entity.id
_entity.type
_entity.pdbx_description
1 polymer ?
#
loop_
_entity_poly.entity_id
_entity_poly.type
_entity_poly.pdbx_seq_one_letter_code
_entity_poly.pdbx_strand_id
1 'polypeptide(L)'
;MAQKKKNKRRRRQFQQKVILSVLLVIIIGLIGVLGYQMQKNEKKQTDGNASASSSVSSSSLAGDSSEPISDSSPEEEITPTPEPVQQISSDGLNSQHALLVRESDLAEMMNLGGDERIYPASMTKTMTALLTIENLPDLNETITVPEDIFEELTAQDASVAGFNPYEQPTVRDLLYGVLLPSGADACETLARAVGGSEEGFVAMMNQKAEELGLTNTHFENCTGLHNDNHYSTCRDIAVLMSECLKSDTFREIVTREVYTTEATASHPEGITLYDTMLHRFTSYEMSTTLENGAVIEGGKTGFTDEAGQCLVSFAEYGGEEYILVTAEAMTDSGSAVDSIADASTVYGRLQ
;
A
#
# COMPACT_ATOMS: atom_id res chain seq x y z
N MET A 1 41.81 -32.10 5.80
CA MET A 1 41.29 -31.70 4.46
C MET A 1 40.26 -32.71 3.87
N ALA A 2 40.42 -34.04 4.01
CA ALA A 2 39.50 -35.03 3.46
C ALA A 2 38.04 -34.95 3.98
N GLN A 3 37.87 -34.70 5.29
CA GLN A 3 36.55 -34.64 5.93
C GLN A 3 35.70 -33.45 5.42
N LYS A 4 36.33 -32.27 5.17
CA LYS A 4 35.67 -31.11 4.60
C LYS A 4 35.18 -31.34 3.15
N LYS A 5 35.95 -32.10 2.33
CA LYS A 5 35.55 -32.45 0.96
C LYS A 5 34.38 -33.45 0.95
N LYS A 6 34.33 -34.42 1.90
CA LYS A 6 33.25 -35.40 2.03
C LYS A 6 31.93 -34.75 2.44
N ASN A 7 31.97 -33.77 3.36
CA ASN A 7 30.78 -33.02 3.78
C ASN A 7 30.24 -32.10 2.68
N LYS A 8 31.11 -31.45 1.89
CA LYS A 8 30.69 -30.63 0.75
C LYS A 8 30.03 -31.46 -0.36
N ARG A 9 30.50 -32.71 -0.59
CA ARG A 9 29.93 -33.63 -1.58
C ARG A 9 28.56 -34.15 -1.12
N ARG A 10 28.36 -34.45 0.18
CA ARG A 10 27.07 -34.85 0.77
C ARG A 10 26.04 -33.72 0.72
N ARG A 11 26.45 -32.48 1.00
CA ARG A 11 25.55 -31.29 0.88
C ARG A 11 25.10 -31.07 -0.57
N ARG A 12 25.98 -31.17 -1.55
CA ARG A 12 25.61 -31.06 -2.98
C ARG A 12 24.65 -32.17 -3.42
N GLN A 13 24.87 -33.42 -2.99
CA GLN A 13 23.95 -34.51 -3.30
C GLN A 13 22.58 -34.38 -2.63
N PHE A 14 22.54 -33.82 -1.43
CA PHE A 14 21.28 -33.49 -0.74
C PHE A 14 20.54 -32.38 -1.48
N GLN A 15 21.18 -31.29 -1.82
CA GLN A 15 20.59 -30.19 -2.59
C GLN A 15 20.06 -30.65 -3.97
N GLN A 16 20.80 -31.50 -4.68
CA GLN A 16 20.33 -32.06 -5.95
C GLN A 16 19.06 -32.93 -5.77
N LYS A 17 18.96 -33.68 -4.69
CA LYS A 17 17.76 -34.48 -4.41
C LYS A 17 16.55 -33.62 -4.08
N VAL A 18 16.76 -32.55 -3.30
CA VAL A 18 15.69 -31.59 -2.98
C VAL A 18 15.20 -30.88 -4.26
N ILE A 19 16.12 -30.40 -5.11
CA ILE A 19 15.75 -29.77 -6.40
C ILE A 19 14.96 -30.74 -7.28
N LEU A 20 15.38 -32.02 -7.36
CA LEU A 20 14.69 -33.01 -8.18
C LEU A 20 13.28 -33.33 -7.64
N SER A 21 13.10 -33.34 -6.31
CA SER A 21 11.79 -33.53 -5.69
C SER A 21 10.85 -32.34 -5.94
N VAL A 22 11.36 -31.12 -5.85
CA VAL A 22 10.59 -29.91 -6.14
C VAL A 22 10.15 -29.86 -7.61
N LEU A 23 11.06 -30.20 -8.54
CA LEU A 23 10.73 -30.28 -9.98
C LEU A 23 9.65 -31.34 -10.25
N LEU A 24 9.68 -32.46 -9.56
CA LEU A 24 8.67 -33.52 -9.72
C LEU A 24 7.29 -33.03 -9.27
N VAL A 25 7.21 -32.32 -8.15
CA VAL A 25 5.95 -31.75 -7.63
C VAL A 25 5.39 -30.71 -8.62
N ILE A 26 6.25 -29.85 -9.17
CA ILE A 26 5.83 -28.85 -10.18
C ILE A 26 5.28 -29.52 -11.44
N ILE A 27 5.93 -30.59 -11.93
CA ILE A 27 5.45 -31.33 -13.11
C ILE A 27 4.09 -31.97 -12.85
N ILE A 28 3.88 -32.55 -11.67
CA ILE A 28 2.58 -33.15 -11.29
C ILE A 28 1.50 -32.06 -11.21
N GLY A 29 1.82 -30.88 -10.65
CA GLY A 29 0.92 -29.72 -10.60
C GLY A 29 0.53 -29.24 -12.01
N LEU A 30 1.48 -29.11 -12.93
CA LEU A 30 1.23 -28.70 -14.33
C LEU A 30 0.35 -29.70 -15.07
N ILE A 31 0.53 -31.00 -14.86
CA ILE A 31 -0.34 -32.05 -15.45
C ILE A 31 -1.76 -31.93 -14.90
N GLY A 32 -1.93 -31.64 -13.60
CA GLY A 32 -3.23 -31.41 -12.98
C GLY A 32 -3.97 -30.19 -13.57
N VAL A 33 -3.26 -29.08 -13.77
CA VAL A 33 -3.81 -27.86 -14.37
C VAL A 33 -4.19 -28.07 -15.83
N LEU A 34 -3.36 -28.77 -16.61
CA LEU A 34 -3.70 -29.12 -18.01
C LEU A 34 -4.94 -30.01 -18.07
N GLY A 35 -5.07 -31.02 -17.21
CA GLY A 35 -6.25 -31.87 -17.12
C GLY A 35 -7.53 -31.08 -16.78
N TYR A 36 -7.44 -30.16 -15.83
CA TYR A 36 -8.56 -29.28 -15.48
C TYR A 36 -8.98 -28.33 -16.62
N GLN A 37 -8.03 -27.76 -17.35
CA GLN A 37 -8.26 -26.90 -18.50
C GLN A 37 -8.94 -27.67 -19.65
N MET A 38 -8.53 -28.91 -19.91
CA MET A 38 -9.17 -29.77 -20.93
C MET A 38 -10.62 -30.09 -20.57
N GLN A 39 -10.91 -30.41 -19.32
CA GLN A 39 -12.26 -30.70 -18.84
C GLN A 39 -13.20 -29.47 -18.88
N LYS A 40 -12.65 -28.26 -18.67
CA LYS A 40 -13.38 -26.99 -18.77
C LYS A 40 -13.73 -26.62 -20.21
N ASN A 41 -12.87 -26.98 -21.15
CA ASN A 41 -13.13 -26.72 -22.58
C ASN A 41 -14.21 -27.66 -23.15
N GLU A 42 -14.29 -28.92 -22.71
CA GLU A 42 -15.37 -29.83 -23.13
C GLU A 42 -16.76 -29.37 -22.64
N LYS A 43 -16.85 -28.79 -21.43
CA LYS A 43 -18.12 -28.23 -20.91
C LYS A 43 -18.59 -26.96 -21.63
N LYS A 44 -17.72 -26.20 -22.26
CA LYS A 44 -18.09 -25.00 -23.03
C LYS A 44 -18.65 -25.28 -24.42
N GLN A 45 -18.49 -26.49 -24.95
CA GLN A 45 -18.98 -26.88 -26.28
C GLN A 45 -20.42 -27.42 -26.27
N THR A 46 -21.01 -27.71 -25.09
CA THR A 46 -22.36 -28.29 -25.01
C THR A 46 -23.50 -27.28 -24.78
N ASP A 47 -23.22 -26.00 -24.46
CA ASP A 47 -24.26 -25.02 -24.13
C ASP A 47 -24.49 -23.92 -25.16
N GLY A 48 -24.12 -24.15 -26.39
CA GLY A 48 -24.21 -23.18 -27.48
C GLY A 48 -25.22 -23.54 -28.56
N ASN A 49 -26.52 -23.74 -28.24
CA ASN A 49 -27.56 -23.73 -29.28
C ASN A 49 -28.98 -23.59 -28.70
N ALA A 50 -29.59 -22.39 -28.75
CA ALA A 50 -31.03 -22.13 -28.88
C ALA A 50 -31.28 -20.61 -28.75
N SER A 51 -31.57 -20.06 -29.79
CA SER A 51 -32.78 -19.50 -30.41
C SER A 51 -32.94 -17.99 -30.35
N ALA A 52 -33.03 -17.47 -31.56
CA ALA A 52 -33.43 -16.11 -31.97
C ALA A 52 -34.96 -15.91 -31.90
N SER A 53 -35.34 -14.70 -31.84
CA SER A 53 -36.37 -14.01 -32.67
C SER A 53 -37.29 -13.08 -31.88
N SER A 54 -37.32 -11.86 -32.33
CA SER A 54 -38.39 -10.99 -32.89
C SER A 54 -39.11 -10.15 -31.81
N SER A 55 -39.50 -8.89 -32.01
CA SER A 55 -39.71 -8.01 -33.14
C SER A 55 -40.15 -6.63 -32.62
N VAL A 56 -39.70 -5.58 -33.28
CA VAL A 56 -40.32 -4.34 -33.71
C VAL A 56 -41.66 -3.90 -33.10
N SER A 57 -41.76 -2.65 -32.59
CA SER A 57 -42.76 -1.69 -33.04
C SER A 57 -42.46 -0.26 -32.60
N SER A 58 -42.50 0.60 -33.57
CA SER A 58 -42.49 2.06 -33.56
C SER A 58 -43.85 2.64 -33.13
N SER A 59 -43.86 3.80 -32.47
CA SER A 59 -44.82 4.85 -32.83
C SER A 59 -44.41 6.22 -32.33
N SER A 60 -44.32 7.13 -33.24
CA SER A 60 -44.22 8.58 -33.13
C SER A 60 -45.52 9.20 -32.64
N LEU A 61 -45.46 10.31 -31.91
CA LEU A 61 -46.34 11.46 -32.14
C LEU A 61 -45.79 12.73 -31.51
N ALA A 62 -45.76 13.77 -32.32
CA ALA A 62 -45.35 15.14 -32.03
C ALA A 62 -46.41 15.90 -31.21
N GLY A 63 -45.98 16.90 -30.47
CA GLY A 63 -46.81 17.90 -29.82
C GLY A 63 -46.01 19.17 -29.59
N ASP A 64 -46.21 20.11 -30.50
CA ASP A 64 -45.71 21.48 -30.52
C ASP A 64 -46.42 22.34 -29.47
N SER A 65 -45.67 23.17 -28.71
CA SER A 65 -46.15 24.45 -28.17
C SER A 65 -44.98 25.32 -27.75
N SER A 66 -44.81 26.38 -28.49
CA SER A 66 -43.94 27.52 -28.27
C SER A 66 -44.44 28.46 -27.16
N GLU A 67 -43.53 29.03 -26.37
CA GLU A 67 -43.37 30.46 -25.98
C GLU A 67 -42.57 30.62 -24.67
N PRO A 68 -42.01 31.81 -24.32
CA PRO A 68 -40.94 32.54 -24.98
C PRO A 68 -39.66 32.68 -24.10
N ILE A 69 -38.59 33.03 -24.78
CA ILE A 69 -37.25 33.30 -24.26
C ILE A 69 -37.24 34.43 -23.25
N SER A 70 -36.83 34.17 -22.02
CA SER A 70 -36.35 35.15 -21.06
C SER A 70 -34.81 35.09 -21.10
N ASP A 71 -34.23 36.14 -21.66
CA ASP A 71 -32.81 36.42 -21.68
C ASP A 71 -32.33 36.72 -20.25
N SER A 72 -31.66 35.75 -19.63
CA SER A 72 -30.83 35.95 -18.46
C SER A 72 -29.51 35.26 -18.77
N SER A 73 -28.53 36.07 -19.18
CA SER A 73 -27.12 35.61 -19.24
C SER A 73 -26.75 34.98 -17.93
N PRO A 74 -26.12 33.76 -17.95
CA PRO A 74 -25.47 33.23 -16.76
C PRO A 74 -24.28 34.16 -16.45
N GLU A 75 -24.23 34.72 -15.23
CA GLU A 75 -22.99 35.20 -14.66
C GLU A 75 -22.01 34.03 -14.72
N GLU A 76 -20.95 34.18 -15.51
CA GLU A 76 -19.80 33.26 -15.46
C GLU A 76 -19.27 33.33 -14.02
N GLU A 77 -19.48 32.26 -13.27
CA GLU A 77 -18.82 32.02 -12.01
C GLU A 77 -17.32 31.97 -12.32
N ILE A 78 -16.62 33.05 -11.99
CA ILE A 78 -15.16 33.13 -12.14
C ILE A 78 -14.57 32.16 -11.15
N THR A 79 -14.36 30.91 -11.60
CA THR A 79 -13.52 29.96 -10.85
C THR A 79 -12.14 30.60 -10.74
N PRO A 80 -11.62 30.82 -9.51
CA PRO A 80 -10.30 31.43 -9.35
C PRO A 80 -9.28 30.56 -10.11
N THR A 81 -8.51 31.22 -10.97
CA THR A 81 -7.37 30.57 -11.63
C THR A 81 -6.44 30.08 -10.52
N PRO A 82 -6.08 28.80 -10.48
CA PRO A 82 -5.16 28.28 -9.48
C PRO A 82 -3.89 29.10 -9.48
N GLU A 83 -3.41 29.49 -8.30
CA GLU A 83 -2.12 30.15 -8.18
C GLU A 83 -1.02 29.25 -8.76
N PRO A 84 -0.04 29.81 -9.49
CA PRO A 84 1.04 29.02 -10.08
C PRO A 84 1.82 28.30 -8.96
N VAL A 85 1.81 26.97 -9.01
CA VAL A 85 2.52 26.13 -8.05
C VAL A 85 3.99 26.08 -8.42
N GLN A 86 4.88 26.21 -7.43
CA GLN A 86 6.32 26.05 -7.62
C GLN A 86 6.61 24.67 -8.24
N GLN A 87 7.42 24.64 -9.28
CA GLN A 87 7.89 23.37 -9.85
C GLN A 87 9.23 22.96 -9.21
N ILE A 88 9.32 21.75 -8.73
CA ILE A 88 10.50 21.16 -8.08
C ILE A 88 11.19 20.22 -9.06
N SER A 89 12.53 20.27 -9.15
CA SER A 89 13.30 19.34 -9.97
C SER A 89 13.32 17.93 -9.34
N SER A 90 13.23 16.91 -10.17
CA SER A 90 13.43 15.48 -9.81
C SER A 90 14.89 15.00 -10.04
N ASP A 91 15.80 15.88 -10.44
CA ASP A 91 17.17 15.48 -10.73
C ASP A 91 17.89 14.88 -9.52
N GLY A 92 18.61 13.79 -9.73
CA GLY A 92 19.49 13.17 -8.73
C GLY A 92 18.75 12.35 -7.65
N LEU A 93 17.51 11.96 -7.89
CA LEU A 93 16.80 10.99 -7.04
C LEU A 93 17.31 9.58 -7.31
N ASN A 94 17.23 8.74 -6.28
CA ASN A 94 17.53 7.30 -6.36
C ASN A 94 16.31 6.51 -6.88
N SER A 95 15.10 7.05 -6.63
CA SER A 95 13.82 6.45 -7.04
C SER A 95 13.55 6.65 -8.53
N GLN A 96 12.97 5.64 -9.17
CA GLN A 96 12.59 5.70 -10.59
C GLN A 96 11.26 6.43 -10.79
N HIS A 97 10.38 6.38 -9.77
CA HIS A 97 9.09 7.06 -9.77
C HIS A 97 8.99 7.96 -8.55
N ALA A 98 8.52 9.19 -8.76
CA ALA A 98 8.30 10.14 -7.68
C ALA A 98 7.22 11.16 -8.03
N LEU A 99 6.42 11.55 -7.04
CA LEU A 99 5.42 12.60 -7.15
C LEU A 99 5.43 13.45 -5.88
N LEU A 100 5.55 14.77 -6.02
CA LEU A 100 5.32 15.73 -4.94
C LEU A 100 4.06 16.51 -5.23
N VAL A 101 3.16 16.58 -4.26
CA VAL A 101 1.94 17.40 -4.32
C VAL A 101 1.84 18.27 -3.08
N ARG A 102 1.18 19.44 -3.21
CA ARG A 102 0.70 20.19 -2.06
C ARG A 102 -0.54 19.49 -1.50
N GLU A 103 -0.59 19.29 -0.18
CA GLU A 103 -1.63 18.46 0.43
C GLU A 103 -3.04 19.09 0.27
N SER A 104 -3.15 20.39 0.46
CA SER A 104 -4.43 21.12 0.53
C SER A 104 -5.30 21.05 -0.73
N ASP A 105 -4.70 20.86 -1.91
CA ASP A 105 -5.41 20.81 -3.21
C ASP A 105 -4.86 19.76 -4.17
N LEU A 106 -3.88 18.95 -3.73
CA LEU A 106 -3.17 17.95 -4.52
C LEU A 106 -2.50 18.53 -5.77
N ALA A 107 -2.18 19.83 -5.76
CA ALA A 107 -1.49 20.47 -6.85
C ALA A 107 -0.09 19.88 -7.06
N GLU A 108 0.16 19.41 -8.27
CA GLU A 108 1.41 18.77 -8.65
C GLU A 108 2.58 19.75 -8.69
N MET A 109 3.64 19.45 -7.94
CA MET A 109 4.86 20.26 -7.86
C MET A 109 6.07 19.56 -8.48
N MET A 110 6.08 18.23 -8.52
CA MET A 110 7.09 17.42 -9.17
C MET A 110 6.44 16.12 -9.65
N ASN A 111 6.78 15.67 -10.86
CA ASN A 111 6.32 14.40 -11.39
C ASN A 111 7.45 13.72 -12.15
N LEU A 112 7.89 12.57 -11.65
CA LEU A 112 8.83 11.65 -12.29
C LEU A 112 8.13 10.30 -12.45
N GLY A 113 7.42 10.09 -13.57
CA GLY A 113 6.68 8.85 -13.79
C GLY A 113 5.61 8.57 -12.72
N GLY A 114 5.04 9.61 -12.09
CA GLY A 114 4.13 9.46 -10.95
C GLY A 114 2.79 8.82 -11.29
N ASP A 115 2.45 8.71 -12.56
CA ASP A 115 1.25 8.04 -13.08
C ASP A 115 1.55 6.63 -13.62
N GLU A 116 2.81 6.20 -13.62
CA GLU A 116 3.19 4.87 -14.03
C GLU A 116 2.88 3.85 -12.94
N ARG A 117 2.63 2.60 -13.37
CA ARG A 117 2.31 1.51 -12.44
C ARG A 117 3.54 1.14 -11.63
N ILE A 118 3.35 1.07 -10.31
CA ILE A 118 4.34 0.62 -9.33
C ILE A 118 3.79 -0.52 -8.48
N TYR A 119 4.66 -1.28 -7.84
CA TYR A 119 4.29 -2.13 -6.71
C TYR A 119 4.41 -1.31 -5.42
N PRO A 120 3.30 -1.08 -4.69
CA PRO A 120 3.31 -0.17 -3.53
C PRO A 120 4.02 -0.74 -2.31
N ALA A 121 4.28 -2.05 -2.29
CA ALA A 121 4.79 -2.75 -1.10
C ALA A 121 4.00 -2.33 0.17
N SER A 122 4.67 -2.16 1.30
CA SER A 122 4.00 -1.79 2.57
C SER A 122 3.42 -0.38 2.62
N MET A 123 3.49 0.45 1.55
CA MET A 123 2.63 1.66 1.47
C MET A 123 1.15 1.29 1.46
N THR A 124 0.78 0.08 1.03
CA THR A 124 -0.55 -0.54 1.15
C THR A 124 -1.15 -0.41 2.55
N LYS A 125 -0.31 -0.45 3.58
CA LYS A 125 -0.74 -0.41 4.99
C LYS A 125 -1.39 0.92 5.41
N THR A 126 -1.24 1.96 4.61
CA THR A 126 -2.01 3.21 4.80
C THR A 126 -3.50 2.97 4.55
N MET A 127 -3.87 2.18 3.52
CA MET A 127 -5.25 1.75 3.28
C MET A 127 -5.77 0.84 4.40
N THR A 128 -4.94 -0.08 4.87
CA THR A 128 -5.30 -0.97 5.99
C THR A 128 -5.59 -0.17 7.26
N ALA A 129 -4.75 0.82 7.57
CA ALA A 129 -4.97 1.69 8.73
C ALA A 129 -6.21 2.57 8.56
N LEU A 130 -6.44 3.17 7.38
CA LEU A 130 -7.60 3.99 7.07
C LEU A 130 -8.91 3.22 7.33
N LEU A 131 -9.05 2.05 6.70
CA LEU A 131 -10.25 1.23 6.87
C LEU A 131 -10.43 0.73 8.30
N THR A 132 -9.35 0.44 9.02
CA THR A 132 -9.42 0.06 10.43
C THR A 132 -9.98 1.21 11.27
N ILE A 133 -9.46 2.42 11.11
CA ILE A 133 -9.89 3.61 11.85
C ILE A 133 -11.37 3.92 11.56
N GLU A 134 -11.80 3.78 10.31
CA GLU A 134 -13.18 4.04 9.91
C GLU A 134 -14.18 3.00 10.50
N ASN A 135 -13.75 1.75 10.66
CA ASN A 135 -14.67 0.65 11.03
C ASN A 135 -14.55 0.20 12.50
N LEU A 136 -13.46 0.53 13.19
CA LEU A 136 -13.23 0.23 14.60
C LEU A 136 -12.94 1.51 15.39
N PRO A 137 -13.99 2.30 15.70
CA PRO A 137 -13.83 3.61 16.34
C PRO A 137 -13.43 3.52 17.82
N ASP A 138 -13.68 2.39 18.51
CA ASP A 138 -13.18 2.18 19.88
C ASP A 138 -11.76 1.61 19.83
N LEU A 139 -10.80 2.51 19.88
CA LEU A 139 -9.38 2.14 19.85
C LEU A 139 -8.91 1.34 21.07
N ASN A 140 -9.71 1.25 22.13
CA ASN A 140 -9.40 0.46 23.34
C ASN A 140 -10.03 -0.94 23.30
N GLU A 141 -10.86 -1.24 22.28
CA GLU A 141 -11.33 -2.59 22.05
C GLU A 141 -10.16 -3.54 21.82
N THR A 142 -10.22 -4.74 22.41
CA THR A 142 -9.17 -5.75 22.26
C THR A 142 -9.56 -6.78 21.21
N ILE A 143 -8.60 -7.14 20.36
CA ILE A 143 -8.79 -8.12 19.28
C ILE A 143 -7.83 -9.29 19.49
N THR A 144 -8.37 -10.52 19.39
CA THR A 144 -7.54 -11.73 19.52
C THR A 144 -6.75 -11.95 18.22
N VAL A 145 -5.43 -12.05 18.35
CA VAL A 145 -4.52 -12.36 17.24
C VAL A 145 -4.73 -13.82 16.80
N PRO A 146 -5.08 -14.08 15.51
CA PRO A 146 -5.31 -15.43 15.02
C PRO A 146 -4.01 -16.25 14.97
N GLU A 147 -4.07 -17.54 15.30
CA GLU A 147 -2.89 -18.42 15.24
C GLU A 147 -2.48 -18.76 13.80
N ASP A 148 -3.44 -18.94 12.93
CA ASP A 148 -3.27 -19.47 11.58
C ASP A 148 -2.55 -18.51 10.61
N ILE A 149 -2.40 -17.23 10.95
CA ILE A 149 -1.67 -16.26 10.13
C ILE A 149 -0.15 -16.48 10.12
N PHE A 150 0.41 -17.06 11.19
CA PHE A 150 1.87 -17.08 11.40
C PHE A 150 2.63 -18.02 10.48
N GLU A 151 2.01 -19.12 10.03
CA GLU A 151 2.65 -20.06 9.10
C GLU A 151 2.91 -19.36 7.75
N GLU A 152 1.93 -18.65 7.23
CA GLU A 152 2.01 -17.94 5.97
C GLU A 152 2.96 -16.73 6.06
N LEU A 153 2.85 -15.90 7.09
CA LEU A 153 3.73 -14.75 7.30
C LEU A 153 5.20 -15.15 7.42
N THR A 154 5.46 -16.29 8.08
CA THR A 154 6.82 -16.86 8.17
C THR A 154 7.32 -17.37 6.82
N ALA A 155 6.46 -18.02 6.04
CA ALA A 155 6.81 -18.52 4.70
C ALA A 155 7.13 -17.40 3.71
N GLN A 156 6.50 -16.24 3.87
CA GLN A 156 6.68 -15.04 3.05
C GLN A 156 7.78 -14.10 3.56
N ASP A 157 8.47 -14.45 4.66
CA ASP A 157 9.47 -13.57 5.33
C ASP A 157 8.91 -12.16 5.62
N ALA A 158 7.64 -12.10 6.04
CA ALA A 158 6.92 -10.86 6.28
C ALA A 158 7.45 -10.14 7.52
N SER A 159 7.53 -8.80 7.48
CA SER A 159 7.77 -7.99 8.67
C SER A 159 6.63 -8.15 9.66
N VAL A 160 6.93 -8.35 10.95
CA VAL A 160 5.95 -8.51 12.02
C VAL A 160 6.17 -7.49 13.14
N ALA A 161 5.10 -7.08 13.82
CA ALA A 161 5.15 -6.24 15.00
C ALA A 161 5.60 -7.02 16.24
N GLY A 162 5.37 -8.33 16.26
CA GLY A 162 5.80 -9.24 17.30
C GLY A 162 4.68 -9.69 18.25
N PHE A 163 3.43 -9.53 17.86
CA PHE A 163 2.30 -10.10 18.60
C PHE A 163 2.33 -11.63 18.54
N ASN A 164 1.85 -12.26 19.60
CA ASN A 164 1.81 -13.72 19.70
C ASN A 164 0.40 -14.25 19.32
N PRO A 165 0.30 -15.53 18.89
CA PRO A 165 -0.99 -16.19 18.75
C PRO A 165 -1.84 -16.08 20.02
N TYR A 166 -3.15 -15.80 19.85
CA TYR A 166 -4.14 -15.64 20.93
C TYR A 166 -3.89 -14.45 21.87
N GLU A 167 -2.90 -13.60 21.61
CA GLU A 167 -2.73 -12.35 22.33
C GLU A 167 -3.93 -11.41 22.06
N GLN A 168 -4.22 -10.51 23.00
CA GLN A 168 -5.35 -9.59 22.92
C GLN A 168 -4.87 -8.12 23.06
N PRO A 169 -4.12 -7.62 22.08
CA PRO A 169 -3.77 -6.19 22.02
C PRO A 169 -5.02 -5.34 21.73
N THR A 170 -4.93 -4.05 22.03
CA THR A 170 -5.95 -3.09 21.65
C THR A 170 -5.90 -2.77 20.14
N VAL A 171 -7.00 -2.25 19.59
CA VAL A 171 -7.02 -1.72 18.20
C VAL A 171 -5.93 -0.66 18.02
N ARG A 172 -5.71 0.19 19.03
CA ARG A 172 -4.63 1.18 19.04
C ARG A 172 -3.25 0.52 18.90
N ASP A 173 -2.95 -0.51 19.70
CA ASP A 173 -1.68 -1.23 19.64
C ASP A 173 -1.45 -1.88 18.28
N LEU A 174 -2.51 -2.48 17.72
CA LEU A 174 -2.46 -3.07 16.38
C LEU A 174 -2.21 -2.02 15.30
N LEU A 175 -2.88 -0.85 15.35
CA LEU A 175 -2.63 0.25 14.41
C LEU A 175 -1.18 0.76 14.47
N TYR A 176 -0.62 0.90 15.68
CA TYR A 176 0.80 1.18 15.85
C TYR A 176 1.67 0.05 15.28
N GLY A 177 1.27 -1.21 15.47
CA GLY A 177 1.92 -2.38 14.88
C GLY A 177 1.93 -2.38 13.35
N VAL A 178 0.85 -1.91 12.71
CA VAL A 178 0.73 -1.76 11.25
C VAL A 178 1.66 -0.68 10.72
N LEU A 179 1.61 0.52 11.32
CA LEU A 179 2.23 1.71 10.74
C LEU A 179 3.71 1.84 11.09
N LEU A 180 4.14 1.57 12.35
CA LEU A 180 5.52 1.77 12.78
C LEU A 180 6.46 0.67 12.26
N PRO A 181 6.42 -0.59 12.77
CA PRO A 181 7.32 -1.65 12.31
C PRO A 181 6.86 -2.29 11.02
N SER A 182 5.73 -1.84 10.44
CA SER A 182 5.17 -2.46 9.24
C SER A 182 4.67 -3.90 9.45
N GLY A 183 4.10 -4.21 10.63
CA GLY A 183 3.72 -5.55 11.07
C GLY A 183 2.58 -6.16 10.26
N ALA A 184 2.86 -7.26 9.56
CA ALA A 184 1.87 -8.02 8.83
C ALA A 184 0.93 -8.80 9.77
N ASP A 185 1.43 -9.24 10.93
CA ASP A 185 0.64 -9.86 12.00
C ASP A 185 -0.49 -8.94 12.50
N ALA A 186 -0.18 -7.65 12.68
CA ALA A 186 -1.17 -6.65 13.02
C ALA A 186 -2.16 -6.39 11.87
N CYS A 187 -1.67 -6.32 10.60
CA CYS A 187 -2.53 -6.14 9.42
C CYS A 187 -3.56 -7.26 9.29
N GLU A 188 -3.12 -8.52 9.33
CA GLU A 188 -3.97 -9.70 9.22
C GLU A 188 -5.00 -9.76 10.35
N THR A 189 -4.58 -9.41 11.57
CA THR A 189 -5.48 -9.38 12.74
C THR A 189 -6.59 -8.36 12.53
N LEU A 190 -6.25 -7.14 12.12
CA LEU A 190 -7.22 -6.07 11.87
C LEU A 190 -8.09 -6.34 10.65
N ALA A 191 -7.49 -6.84 9.55
CA ALA A 191 -8.22 -7.19 8.34
C ALA A 191 -9.34 -8.21 8.61
N ARG A 192 -9.04 -9.25 9.39
CA ARG A 192 -10.04 -10.24 9.77
C ARG A 192 -11.09 -9.70 10.75
N ALA A 193 -10.70 -8.79 11.64
CA ALA A 193 -11.66 -8.17 12.57
C ALA A 193 -12.66 -7.27 11.84
N VAL A 194 -12.21 -6.51 10.82
CA VAL A 194 -13.05 -5.59 10.05
C VAL A 194 -13.80 -6.30 8.93
N GLY A 195 -13.08 -7.09 8.12
CA GLY A 195 -13.61 -7.73 6.90
C GLY A 195 -14.20 -9.12 7.12
N GLY A 196 -14.05 -9.71 8.33
CA GLY A 196 -14.40 -11.09 8.62
C GLY A 196 -13.42 -12.12 8.06
N SER A 197 -12.66 -11.78 7.03
CA SER A 197 -11.53 -12.49 6.44
C SER A 197 -10.63 -11.50 5.73
N GLU A 198 -9.40 -11.91 5.33
CA GLU A 198 -8.54 -11.06 4.51
C GLU A 198 -9.20 -10.75 3.17
N GLU A 199 -9.81 -11.72 2.50
CA GLU A 199 -10.49 -11.52 1.21
C GLU A 199 -11.65 -10.51 1.35
N GLY A 200 -12.41 -10.59 2.45
CA GLY A 200 -13.47 -9.62 2.75
C GLY A 200 -12.93 -8.21 2.93
N PHE A 201 -11.80 -8.08 3.62
CA PHE A 201 -11.12 -6.81 3.83
C PHE A 201 -10.52 -6.26 2.52
N VAL A 202 -9.90 -7.09 1.70
CA VAL A 202 -9.38 -6.72 0.37
C VAL A 202 -10.50 -6.21 -0.54
N ALA A 203 -11.68 -6.83 -0.48
CA ALA A 203 -12.83 -6.29 -1.21
C ALA A 203 -13.21 -4.88 -0.73
N MET A 204 -13.14 -4.59 0.59
CA MET A 204 -13.34 -3.25 1.13
C MET A 204 -12.23 -2.29 0.70
N MET A 205 -10.95 -2.73 0.65
CA MET A 205 -9.83 -1.91 0.15
C MET A 205 -10.05 -1.48 -1.29
N ASN A 206 -10.46 -2.40 -2.17
CA ASN A 206 -10.73 -2.08 -3.57
C ASN A 206 -11.97 -1.19 -3.73
N GLN A 207 -13.02 -1.39 -2.92
CA GLN A 207 -14.16 -0.49 -2.89
C GLN A 207 -13.75 0.93 -2.45
N LYS A 208 -12.94 1.05 -1.40
CA LYS A 208 -12.43 2.35 -0.93
C LYS A 208 -11.55 3.02 -2.00
N ALA A 209 -10.74 2.25 -2.74
CA ALA A 209 -9.96 2.77 -3.86
C ALA A 209 -10.87 3.37 -4.94
N GLU A 210 -11.98 2.72 -5.30
CA GLU A 210 -12.98 3.25 -6.22
C GLU A 210 -13.64 4.53 -5.67
N GLU A 211 -14.02 4.56 -4.38
CA GLU A 211 -14.61 5.72 -3.71
C GLU A 211 -13.67 6.94 -3.71
N LEU A 212 -12.36 6.72 -3.55
CA LEU A 212 -11.33 7.76 -3.56
C LEU A 212 -10.87 8.13 -4.98
N GLY A 213 -11.34 7.42 -6.01
CA GLY A 213 -10.95 7.65 -7.39
C GLY A 213 -9.54 7.16 -7.73
N LEU A 214 -9.01 6.18 -7.00
CA LEU A 214 -7.69 5.56 -7.23
C LEU A 214 -7.76 4.60 -8.43
N THR A 215 -7.90 5.15 -9.63
CA THR A 215 -8.26 4.39 -10.84
C THR A 215 -7.17 3.46 -11.35
N ASN A 216 -5.94 3.63 -10.87
CA ASN A 216 -4.78 2.82 -11.24
C ASN A 216 -4.27 1.97 -10.07
N THR A 217 -5.15 1.69 -9.09
CA THR A 217 -4.81 0.92 -7.89
C THR A 217 -5.66 -0.34 -7.80
N HIS A 218 -5.02 -1.45 -7.44
CA HIS A 218 -5.69 -2.70 -7.11
C HIS A 218 -4.95 -3.42 -5.98
N PHE A 219 -5.69 -3.84 -4.96
CA PHE A 219 -5.18 -4.56 -3.81
C PHE A 219 -5.53 -6.04 -3.90
N GLU A 220 -4.56 -6.90 -3.58
CA GLU A 220 -4.69 -8.36 -3.49
C GLU A 220 -4.53 -8.89 -2.06
N ASN A 221 -3.95 -8.06 -1.16
CA ASN A 221 -3.76 -8.38 0.25
C ASN A 221 -3.73 -7.09 1.09
N CYS A 222 -3.81 -7.24 2.42
CA CYS A 222 -3.82 -6.12 3.36
C CYS A 222 -2.41 -5.65 3.77
N THR A 223 -1.35 -6.33 3.35
CA THR A 223 0.02 -6.15 3.84
C THR A 223 0.94 -5.44 2.86
N GLY A 224 0.66 -5.53 1.55
CA GLY A 224 1.53 -5.10 0.47
C GLY A 224 2.64 -6.09 0.13
N LEU A 225 2.52 -7.35 0.57
CA LEU A 225 3.35 -8.43 0.07
C LEU A 225 3.14 -8.61 -1.43
N HIS A 226 4.19 -9.01 -2.13
CA HIS A 226 4.17 -8.99 -3.60
C HIS A 226 3.11 -9.91 -4.20
N ASN A 227 2.39 -9.36 -5.17
CA ASN A 227 1.50 -10.06 -6.10
C ASN A 227 1.47 -9.24 -7.40
N ASP A 228 1.57 -9.88 -8.55
CA ASP A 228 1.59 -9.23 -9.87
C ASP A 228 0.35 -8.33 -10.12
N ASN A 229 -0.76 -8.61 -9.45
CA ASN A 229 -2.00 -7.84 -9.55
C ASN A 229 -2.16 -6.81 -8.42
N HIS A 230 -1.24 -6.75 -7.46
CA HIS A 230 -1.23 -5.76 -6.39
C HIS A 230 -0.39 -4.56 -6.81
N TYR A 231 -1.04 -3.50 -7.28
CA TYR A 231 -0.36 -2.35 -7.87
C TYR A 231 -1.03 -1.03 -7.52
N SER A 232 -0.28 0.06 -7.74
CA SER A 232 -0.76 1.44 -7.60
C SER A 232 0.04 2.38 -8.50
N THR A 233 -0.08 3.68 -8.28
CA THR A 233 0.77 4.75 -8.82
C THR A 233 1.18 5.68 -7.68
N CYS A 234 2.24 6.48 -7.88
CA CYS A 234 2.59 7.50 -6.87
C CYS A 234 1.44 8.49 -6.66
N ARG A 235 0.68 8.81 -7.72
CA ARG A 235 -0.48 9.70 -7.63
C ARG A 235 -1.59 9.12 -6.76
N ASP A 236 -1.97 7.87 -7.00
CA ASP A 236 -3.03 7.23 -6.22
C ASP A 236 -2.63 7.09 -4.75
N ILE A 237 -1.37 6.76 -4.46
CA ILE A 237 -0.84 6.71 -3.09
C ILE A 237 -0.83 8.10 -2.44
N ALA A 238 -0.55 9.19 -3.18
CA ALA A 238 -0.60 10.54 -2.64
C ALA A 238 -2.04 10.94 -2.27
N VAL A 239 -3.03 10.59 -3.10
CA VAL A 239 -4.46 10.78 -2.79
C VAL A 239 -4.86 10.00 -1.55
N LEU A 240 -4.45 8.73 -1.46
CA LEU A 240 -4.71 7.89 -0.28
C LEU A 240 -4.09 8.49 0.99
N MET A 241 -2.84 8.99 0.91
CA MET A 241 -2.18 9.61 2.06
C MET A 241 -2.90 10.89 2.50
N SER A 242 -3.33 11.74 1.56
CA SER A 242 -4.13 12.94 1.89
C SER A 242 -5.42 12.56 2.60
N GLU A 243 -6.12 11.50 2.17
CA GLU A 243 -7.31 11.00 2.90
C GLU A 243 -6.97 10.52 4.31
N CYS A 244 -5.89 9.75 4.46
CA CYS A 244 -5.42 9.28 5.77
C CYS A 244 -5.08 10.44 6.72
N LEU A 245 -4.46 11.51 6.21
CA LEU A 245 -4.06 12.69 7.00
C LEU A 245 -5.24 13.52 7.53
N LYS A 246 -6.47 13.29 7.06
CA LYS A 246 -7.67 13.90 7.65
C LYS A 246 -8.03 13.31 9.01
N SER A 247 -7.49 12.12 9.34
CA SER A 247 -7.71 11.45 10.62
C SER A 247 -6.66 11.87 11.65
N ASP A 248 -7.10 12.49 12.77
CA ASP A 248 -6.24 12.81 13.90
C ASP A 248 -5.55 11.54 14.46
N THR A 249 -6.25 10.39 14.47
CA THR A 249 -5.68 9.12 14.91
C THR A 249 -4.56 8.65 13.98
N PHE A 250 -4.74 8.75 12.67
CA PHE A 250 -3.69 8.39 11.73
C PHE A 250 -2.46 9.30 11.89
N ARG A 251 -2.67 10.61 11.97
CA ARG A 251 -1.60 11.60 12.20
C ARG A 251 -0.85 11.32 13.50
N GLU A 252 -1.56 11.08 14.60
CA GLU A 252 -0.94 10.75 15.89
C GLU A 252 0.01 9.56 15.76
N ILE A 253 -0.38 8.51 15.03
CA ILE A 253 0.41 7.29 14.91
C ILE A 253 1.60 7.48 13.96
N VAL A 254 1.37 8.01 12.76
CA VAL A 254 2.37 8.07 11.69
C VAL A 254 3.50 9.07 11.97
N THR A 255 3.32 9.98 12.92
CA THR A 255 4.34 10.95 13.39
C THR A 255 5.15 10.45 14.60
N ARG A 256 4.87 9.25 15.09
CA ARG A 256 5.59 8.67 16.25
C ARG A 256 6.81 7.88 15.80
N GLU A 257 7.98 8.23 16.32
CA GLU A 257 9.20 7.43 16.12
C GLU A 257 9.16 6.12 16.90
N VAL A 258 8.62 6.14 18.12
CA VAL A 258 8.56 4.98 19.02
C VAL A 258 7.27 4.94 19.82
N TYR A 259 6.73 3.75 20.00
CA TYR A 259 5.56 3.47 20.83
C TYR A 259 5.74 2.16 21.57
N THR A 260 5.29 2.08 22.83
CA THR A 260 5.22 0.82 23.58
C THR A 260 3.77 0.46 23.81
N THR A 261 3.38 -0.75 23.38
CA THR A 261 2.01 -1.26 23.51
C THR A 261 1.61 -1.41 24.97
N GLU A 262 0.32 -1.51 25.21
CA GLU A 262 -0.18 -1.91 26.53
C GLU A 262 0.31 -3.31 26.90
N ALA A 263 0.39 -3.56 28.22
CA ALA A 263 0.78 -4.86 28.74
C ALA A 263 -0.30 -5.91 28.45
N THR A 264 0.11 -7.06 27.94
CA THR A 264 -0.73 -8.24 27.77
C THR A 264 -0.19 -9.41 28.58
N ALA A 265 -0.93 -10.53 28.60
CA ALA A 265 -0.42 -11.76 29.25
C ALA A 265 0.84 -12.31 28.55
N SER A 266 0.99 -12.09 27.25
CA SER A 266 2.13 -12.52 26.44
C SER A 266 3.31 -11.56 26.56
N HIS A 267 3.03 -10.26 26.68
CA HIS A 267 4.02 -9.19 26.81
C HIS A 267 3.72 -8.31 28.02
N PRO A 268 4.13 -8.72 29.25
CA PRO A 268 3.83 -7.98 30.47
C PRO A 268 4.42 -6.55 30.53
N GLU A 269 5.48 -6.29 29.75
CA GLU A 269 6.12 -4.96 29.61
C GLU A 269 5.69 -4.23 28.33
N GLY A 270 4.74 -4.79 27.58
CA GLY A 270 4.40 -4.34 26.23
C GLY A 270 5.46 -4.66 25.19
N ILE A 271 5.18 -4.30 23.92
CA ILE A 271 6.12 -4.40 22.79
C ILE A 271 6.56 -2.99 22.44
N THR A 272 7.86 -2.73 22.35
CA THR A 272 8.38 -1.46 21.87
C THR A 272 8.49 -1.49 20.35
N LEU A 273 7.70 -0.67 19.69
CA LEU A 273 7.58 -0.55 18.24
C LEU A 273 8.32 0.70 17.77
N TYR A 274 9.11 0.59 16.71
CA TYR A 274 9.85 1.68 16.10
C TYR A 274 9.33 1.95 14.70
N ASP A 275 9.13 3.23 14.37
CA ASP A 275 8.77 3.64 13.02
C ASP A 275 9.94 3.41 12.06
N THR A 276 9.66 2.77 10.92
CA THR A 276 10.70 2.38 9.96
C THR A 276 11.32 3.56 9.22
N MET A 277 10.63 4.70 9.07
CA MET A 277 11.16 5.91 8.42
C MET A 277 11.91 6.79 9.44
N LEU A 278 11.22 7.25 10.49
CA LEU A 278 11.79 8.18 11.48
C LEU A 278 12.99 7.58 12.21
N HIS A 279 12.90 6.27 12.54
CA HIS A 279 14.02 5.57 13.15
C HIS A 279 15.24 5.44 12.22
N ARG A 280 15.05 5.38 10.90
CA ARG A 280 16.16 5.45 9.92
C ARG A 280 16.81 6.84 9.95
N PHE A 281 16.02 7.92 9.95
CA PHE A 281 16.58 9.28 10.11
C PHE A 281 17.48 9.36 11.35
N THR A 282 16.99 8.91 12.50
CA THR A 282 17.78 8.89 13.75
C THR A 282 19.00 7.98 13.64
N SER A 283 18.85 6.75 13.10
CA SER A 283 19.93 5.74 13.05
C SER A 283 21.07 6.13 12.08
N TYR A 284 20.77 6.90 11.04
CA TYR A 284 21.76 7.38 10.07
C TYR A 284 22.19 8.84 10.31
N GLU A 285 21.86 9.39 11.48
CA GLU A 285 22.19 10.77 11.88
C GLU A 285 21.70 11.83 10.88
N MET A 286 20.58 11.55 10.19
CA MET A 286 19.91 12.47 9.29
C MET A 286 18.86 13.30 10.07
N SER A 287 18.69 14.56 9.71
CA SER A 287 17.68 15.44 10.30
C SER A 287 16.37 15.38 9.55
N THR A 288 15.25 15.32 10.27
CA THR A 288 13.92 15.54 9.72
C THR A 288 13.59 17.03 9.53
N THR A 289 14.32 17.91 10.24
CA THR A 289 14.27 19.36 9.99
C THR A 289 15.39 19.73 9.02
N LEU A 290 15.02 20.21 7.84
CA LEU A 290 15.93 20.49 6.75
C LEU A 290 16.46 21.93 6.79
N GLU A 291 17.54 22.23 6.05
CA GLU A 291 18.21 23.54 6.07
C GLU A 291 17.29 24.68 5.58
N ASN A 292 16.35 24.40 4.68
CA ASN A 292 15.36 25.40 4.22
C ASN A 292 14.22 25.65 5.23
N GLY A 293 14.18 24.89 6.33
CA GLY A 293 13.15 24.96 7.36
C GLY A 293 11.99 23.97 7.18
N ALA A 294 11.98 23.16 6.11
CA ALA A 294 10.98 22.10 5.98
C ALA A 294 11.16 21.03 7.07
N VAL A 295 10.06 20.50 7.58
CA VAL A 295 10.03 19.48 8.61
C VAL A 295 9.32 18.24 8.07
N ILE A 296 10.06 17.14 7.90
CA ILE A 296 9.49 15.83 7.54
C ILE A 296 8.84 15.26 8.81
N GLU A 297 7.53 15.13 8.80
CA GLU A 297 6.77 14.81 10.01
C GLU A 297 6.52 13.31 10.17
N GLY A 298 6.26 12.60 9.07
CA GLY A 298 5.95 11.19 9.14
C GLY A 298 5.79 10.54 7.76
N GLY A 299 5.49 9.25 7.75
CA GLY A 299 5.30 8.53 6.51
C GLY A 299 5.26 7.01 6.68
N LYS A 300 5.16 6.31 5.55
CA LYS A 300 5.17 4.85 5.50
C LYS A 300 6.16 4.34 4.46
N THR A 301 7.13 3.56 4.91
CA THR A 301 8.09 2.87 4.02
C THR A 301 7.47 1.60 3.41
N GLY A 302 7.98 1.19 2.26
CA GLY A 302 7.71 -0.09 1.63
C GLY A 302 8.98 -0.71 1.06
N PHE A 303 9.02 -2.04 1.03
CA PHE A 303 10.07 -2.79 0.35
C PHE A 303 9.59 -4.21 0.02
N THR A 304 9.79 -4.64 -1.20
CA THR A 304 9.91 -6.02 -1.66
C THR A 304 11.02 -6.06 -2.71
N ASP A 305 11.49 -7.24 -3.08
CA ASP A 305 12.54 -7.35 -4.11
C ASP A 305 12.09 -6.76 -5.46
N GLU A 306 10.77 -6.88 -5.76
CA GLU A 306 10.17 -6.36 -6.99
C GLU A 306 9.86 -4.86 -6.94
N ALA A 307 9.47 -4.34 -5.77
CA ALA A 307 9.09 -2.94 -5.59
C ALA A 307 10.29 -2.01 -5.37
N GLY A 308 11.45 -2.57 -4.98
CA GLY A 308 12.53 -1.72 -4.46
C GLY A 308 12.12 -0.97 -3.18
N GLN A 309 12.85 0.06 -2.83
CA GLN A 309 12.46 0.92 -1.71
C GLN A 309 11.37 1.91 -2.16
N CYS A 310 10.30 1.94 -1.39
CA CYS A 310 9.17 2.83 -1.55
C CYS A 310 8.96 3.66 -0.28
N LEU A 311 8.46 4.88 -0.45
CA LEU A 311 8.12 5.76 0.66
C LEU A 311 6.95 6.66 0.26
N VAL A 312 5.94 6.76 1.10
CA VAL A 312 5.02 7.89 1.14
C VAL A 312 5.30 8.66 2.43
N SER A 313 5.55 9.94 2.32
CA SER A 313 5.85 10.84 3.45
C SER A 313 5.14 12.17 3.29
N PHE A 314 5.06 12.93 4.39
CA PHE A 314 4.56 14.29 4.35
C PHE A 314 5.47 15.20 5.19
N ALA A 315 5.47 16.48 4.82
CA ALA A 315 6.31 17.49 5.45
C ALA A 315 5.56 18.83 5.51
N GLU A 316 5.85 19.60 6.57
CA GLU A 316 5.41 21.00 6.69
C GLU A 316 6.51 21.92 6.17
N TYR A 317 6.13 22.94 5.40
CA TYR A 317 7.00 24.04 4.99
C TYR A 317 6.18 25.31 4.77
N GLY A 318 6.54 26.40 5.46
CA GLY A 318 5.92 27.70 5.27
C GLY A 318 4.45 27.80 5.67
N GLY A 319 3.95 26.88 6.50
CA GLY A 319 2.55 26.79 6.93
C GLY A 319 1.66 25.95 5.99
N GLU A 320 2.26 25.30 5.01
CA GLU A 320 1.60 24.36 4.08
C GLU A 320 2.17 22.95 4.26
N GLU A 321 1.34 21.95 4.01
CA GLU A 321 1.77 20.55 4.01
C GLU A 321 1.96 20.02 2.57
N TYR A 322 2.91 19.13 2.42
CA TYR A 322 3.28 18.52 1.14
C TYR A 322 3.39 17.01 1.29
N ILE A 323 2.90 16.27 0.31
CA ILE A 323 3.00 14.81 0.25
C ILE A 323 3.97 14.42 -0.85
N LEU A 324 4.97 13.62 -0.50
CA LEU A 324 5.91 13.00 -1.44
C LEU A 324 5.70 11.49 -1.45
N VAL A 325 5.55 10.94 -2.64
CA VAL A 325 5.61 9.50 -2.87
C VAL A 325 6.81 9.20 -3.75
N THR A 326 7.64 8.23 -3.34
CA THR A 326 8.77 7.70 -4.14
C THR A 326 8.68 6.19 -4.21
N ALA A 327 9.07 5.60 -5.34
CA ALA A 327 9.05 4.17 -5.56
C ALA A 327 10.21 3.70 -6.45
N GLU A 328 10.51 2.41 -6.35
CA GLU A 328 11.55 1.75 -7.13
C GLU A 328 12.95 2.38 -6.97
N ALA A 329 13.32 2.76 -5.75
CA ALA A 329 14.70 3.06 -5.47
C ALA A 329 15.47 1.73 -5.41
N MET A 330 16.13 1.40 -6.53
CA MET A 330 16.90 0.17 -6.74
C MET A 330 18.37 0.56 -6.79
N THR A 331 19.06 0.54 -5.65
CA THR A 331 20.49 0.84 -5.65
C THR A 331 21.31 -0.44 -5.53
N ASP A 332 22.38 -0.54 -6.31
CA ASP A 332 23.40 -1.60 -6.24
C ASP A 332 24.07 -1.67 -4.85
N SER A 333 23.97 -0.60 -4.07
CA SER A 333 24.57 -0.50 -2.72
C SER A 333 23.79 -1.23 -1.65
N GLY A 334 22.51 -1.57 -1.88
CA GLY A 334 21.61 -2.11 -0.85
C GLY A 334 21.41 -1.13 0.32
N SER A 335 21.59 0.18 0.09
CA SER A 335 21.46 1.19 1.12
C SER A 335 20.02 1.31 1.59
N ALA A 336 19.77 1.16 2.88
CA ALA A 336 18.44 1.27 3.45
C ALA A 336 17.92 2.72 3.54
N VAL A 337 18.68 3.69 3.03
CA VAL A 337 18.40 5.13 3.21
C VAL A 337 17.97 5.85 1.94
N ASP A 338 17.94 5.18 0.79
CA ASP A 338 17.74 5.87 -0.48
C ASP A 338 16.42 6.61 -0.56
N SER A 339 15.32 6.00 -0.08
CA SER A 339 14.01 6.65 -0.06
C SER A 339 13.94 7.85 0.89
N ILE A 340 14.61 7.80 2.06
CA ILE A 340 14.66 8.95 2.98
C ILE A 340 15.63 10.05 2.51
N ALA A 341 16.68 9.68 1.77
CA ALA A 341 17.57 10.64 1.12
C ALA A 341 16.84 11.40 -0.01
N ASP A 342 16.02 10.69 -0.79
CA ASP A 342 15.17 11.32 -1.79
C ASP A 342 14.16 12.29 -1.14
N ALA A 343 13.52 11.88 -0.03
CA ALA A 343 12.62 12.75 0.71
C ALA A 343 13.33 14.03 1.21
N SER A 344 14.51 13.89 1.83
CA SER A 344 15.32 15.04 2.26
C SER A 344 15.69 15.95 1.09
N THR A 345 16.03 15.36 -0.06
CA THR A 345 16.40 16.09 -1.27
C THR A 345 15.23 16.88 -1.83
N VAL A 346 14.05 16.26 -1.96
CA VAL A 346 12.86 16.89 -2.57
C VAL A 346 12.30 17.98 -1.66
N TYR A 347 12.07 17.68 -0.38
CA TYR A 347 11.56 18.69 0.56
C TYR A 347 12.56 19.82 0.82
N GLY A 348 13.87 19.54 0.72
CA GLY A 348 14.90 20.56 0.79
C GLY A 348 14.93 21.57 -0.39
N ARG A 349 14.18 21.30 -1.47
CA ARG A 349 14.02 22.18 -2.63
C ARG A 349 12.78 23.09 -2.55
N LEU A 350 11.93 22.93 -1.54
CA LEU A 350 10.80 23.84 -1.29
C LEU A 350 11.32 25.25 -0.99
N GLN A 351 10.65 26.29 -1.56
CA GLN A 351 11.06 27.70 -1.46
C GLN A 351 9.87 28.58 -1.14
#